data_59c3786b80afa5682a50d7e3fa08e7b9
#
_entry.id   59c3786b80afa5682a50d7e3fa08e7b9
#
_cell.length_a   1.000
_cell.length_b   1.000
_cell.length_c   1.000
_cell.angle_alpha   90.00
_cell.angle_beta   90.00
_cell.angle_gamma   90.00
#
_symmetry.space_group_name_H-M   'P 1'
#
loop_
_entity.id
_entity.type
_entity.pdbx_description
1 polymer ?
#
loop_
_entity_poly.entity_id
_entity_poly.type
_entity_poly.pdbx_seq_one_letter_code
_entity_poly.pdbx_strand_id
1 'polypeptide(L)'
;KDYDLLAKEREISVVNQLTDQQTYLNPSVLKLILSNLISNAVKHSVQGGYIKIGTEDGWVFIENSCTLEEQDKFEQSFTTSSRQSKGAGLGLFVVKSLLENEEIDYHFERDDDHLVFFMKLPQVNPESD
;
A
#
# COMPACT_ATOMS: atom_id res chain seq x y z
N LYS A 1 10.51 5.22 11.61
CA LYS A 1 10.14 5.36 10.20
C LYS A 1 9.31 6.60 10.00
N ASP A 2 9.33 7.10 8.79
CA ASP A 2 8.75 8.42 8.50
C ASP A 2 7.27 8.52 8.85
N TYR A 3 6.51 7.45 8.64
CA TYR A 3 5.07 7.48 8.89
C TYR A 3 4.71 7.30 10.38
N ASP A 4 5.65 6.86 11.22
CA ASP A 4 5.34 6.57 12.62
C ASP A 4 4.91 7.82 13.39
N LEU A 5 5.60 8.93 13.16
CA LEU A 5 5.26 10.18 13.83
C LEU A 5 3.88 10.68 13.41
N LEU A 6 3.60 10.65 12.11
CA LEU A 6 2.31 11.10 11.60
C LEU A 6 1.18 10.19 12.10
N ALA A 7 1.40 8.87 12.14
CA ALA A 7 0.41 7.95 12.66
C ALA A 7 0.10 8.26 14.12
N LYS A 8 1.13 8.54 14.91
CA LYS A 8 0.95 8.87 16.31
C LYS A 8 0.18 10.17 16.47
N GLU A 9 0.51 11.19 15.70
CA GLU A 9 -0.19 12.48 15.76
C GLU A 9 -1.65 12.34 15.38
N ARG A 10 -1.98 11.47 14.44
CA ARG A 10 -3.34 11.24 13.98
C ARG A 10 -4.05 10.14 14.78
N GLU A 11 -3.37 9.60 15.78
CA GLU A 11 -3.90 8.53 16.63
C GLU A 11 -4.36 7.31 15.82
N ILE A 12 -3.58 6.95 14.82
CA ILE A 12 -3.88 5.82 13.95
C ILE A 12 -3.17 4.57 14.46
N SER A 13 -3.94 3.48 14.62
CA SER A 13 -3.39 2.19 15.00
C SER A 13 -2.87 1.47 13.77
N VAL A 14 -1.61 1.07 13.78
CA VAL A 14 -1.04 0.31 12.68
C VAL A 14 -0.84 -1.13 13.14
N VAL A 15 -1.57 -2.05 12.52
CA VAL A 15 -1.49 -3.48 12.83
C VAL A 15 -0.76 -4.17 11.69
N ASN A 16 0.44 -4.63 11.95
CA ASN A 16 1.27 -5.28 10.94
C ASN A 16 1.30 -6.78 11.19
N GLN A 17 0.60 -7.53 10.36
CA GLN A 17 0.52 -8.99 10.41
C GLN A 17 1.27 -9.61 9.24
N LEU A 18 2.12 -8.83 8.59
CA LEU A 18 2.89 -9.32 7.45
C LEU A 18 3.98 -10.27 7.95
N THR A 19 4.00 -11.48 7.42
CA THR A 19 5.03 -12.46 7.74
C THR A 19 6.12 -12.41 6.67
N ASP A 20 7.23 -13.11 6.93
CA ASP A 20 8.29 -13.21 5.93
C ASP A 20 7.75 -13.81 4.66
N GLN A 21 8.01 -13.15 3.54
CA GLN A 21 7.51 -13.58 2.25
C GLN A 21 8.62 -14.20 1.42
N GLN A 22 8.37 -15.39 0.91
CA GLN A 22 9.28 -16.01 -0.06
C GLN A 22 8.85 -15.52 -1.43
N THR A 23 9.60 -14.60 -1.98
CA THR A 23 9.29 -13.99 -3.27
C THR A 23 10.58 -13.69 -4.01
N TYR A 24 10.48 -13.66 -5.34
CA TYR A 24 11.60 -13.23 -6.18
C TYR A 24 11.82 -11.73 -6.14
N LEU A 25 10.89 -11.00 -5.56
CA LEU A 25 10.99 -9.55 -5.51
C LEU A 25 12.13 -9.13 -4.59
N ASN A 26 12.93 -8.18 -5.04
CA ASN A 26 14.01 -7.62 -4.25
C ASN A 26 13.44 -7.03 -2.96
N PRO A 27 14.01 -7.39 -1.79
CA PRO A 27 13.48 -6.86 -0.52
C PRO A 27 13.47 -5.34 -0.44
N SER A 28 14.44 -4.68 -1.06
CA SER A 28 14.48 -3.21 -1.07
C SER A 28 13.33 -2.63 -1.88
N VAL A 29 12.96 -3.28 -2.98
CA VAL A 29 11.84 -2.85 -3.80
C VAL A 29 10.53 -3.03 -3.02
N LEU A 30 10.36 -4.19 -2.39
CA LEU A 30 9.18 -4.45 -1.58
C LEU A 30 9.04 -3.43 -0.46
N LYS A 31 10.14 -3.14 0.22
CA LYS A 31 10.14 -2.15 1.30
C LYS A 31 9.73 -0.78 0.78
N LEU A 32 10.23 -0.39 -0.38
CA LEU A 32 9.91 0.90 -0.97
C LEU A 32 8.43 1.00 -1.32
N ILE A 33 7.88 -0.05 -1.91
CA ILE A 33 6.46 -0.10 -2.24
C ILE A 33 5.62 0.03 -0.96
N LEU A 34 5.91 -0.81 0.03
CA LEU A 34 5.13 -0.85 1.27
C LEU A 34 5.22 0.46 2.04
N SER A 35 6.41 1.04 2.16
CA SER A 35 6.56 2.29 2.92
C SER A 35 5.80 3.43 2.27
N ASN A 36 5.77 3.49 0.95
CA ASN A 36 5.00 4.53 0.25
C ASN A 36 3.50 4.31 0.41
N LEU A 37 3.03 3.06 0.31
CA LEU A 37 1.61 2.77 0.49
C LEU A 37 1.16 3.04 1.92
N ILE A 38 1.97 2.64 2.91
CA ILE A 38 1.63 2.85 4.32
C ILE A 38 1.64 4.34 4.65
N SER A 39 2.64 5.06 4.18
CA SER A 39 2.71 6.51 4.41
C SER A 39 1.49 7.21 3.83
N ASN A 40 1.08 6.82 2.63
CA ASN A 40 -0.10 7.38 2.00
C ASN A 40 -1.36 7.02 2.77
N ALA A 41 -1.45 5.78 3.26
CA ALA A 41 -2.59 5.33 4.04
C ALA A 41 -2.73 6.10 5.35
N VAL A 42 -1.61 6.35 6.03
CA VAL A 42 -1.61 7.15 7.26
C VAL A 42 -2.14 8.55 6.98
N LYS A 43 -1.68 9.13 5.87
CA LYS A 43 -2.05 10.49 5.51
C LYS A 43 -3.55 10.63 5.24
N HIS A 44 -4.17 9.61 4.67
CA HIS A 44 -5.56 9.66 4.24
C HIS A 44 -6.53 8.89 5.12
N SER A 45 -6.06 8.26 6.19
CA SER A 45 -6.93 7.59 7.15
C SER A 45 -7.71 8.59 7.98
N VAL A 46 -8.86 8.16 8.50
CA VAL A 46 -9.60 9.00 9.43
C VAL A 46 -8.83 9.13 10.73
N GLN A 47 -8.99 10.25 11.41
CA GLN A 47 -8.38 10.50 12.71
C GLN A 47 -8.84 9.38 13.68
N GLY A 48 -7.91 8.80 14.40
CA GLY A 48 -8.23 7.72 15.33
C GLY A 48 -8.54 6.40 14.67
N GLY A 49 -8.30 6.28 13.36
CA GLY A 49 -8.62 5.07 12.61
C GLY A 49 -7.53 4.02 12.68
N TYR A 50 -7.48 3.19 11.63
CA TYR A 50 -6.54 2.07 11.64
C TYR A 50 -5.96 1.80 10.26
N ILE A 51 -4.81 1.11 10.26
CA ILE A 51 -4.20 0.52 9.09
C ILE A 51 -3.84 -0.90 9.43
N LYS A 52 -4.22 -1.84 8.57
CA LYS A 52 -3.93 -3.25 8.77
C LYS A 52 -3.16 -3.76 7.56
N ILE A 53 -2.04 -4.44 7.81
CA ILE A 53 -1.18 -5.00 6.77
C ILE A 53 -1.10 -6.49 7.00
N GLY A 54 -1.26 -7.27 5.94
CA GLY A 54 -1.18 -8.72 6.10
C GLY A 54 -1.12 -9.43 4.77
N THR A 55 -1.28 -10.75 4.83
CA THR A 55 -1.31 -11.57 3.63
C THR A 55 -2.55 -12.45 3.66
N GLU A 56 -3.10 -12.70 2.48
CA GLU A 56 -4.26 -13.58 2.32
C GLU A 56 -4.18 -14.22 0.94
N ASP A 57 -4.08 -15.54 0.91
CA ASP A 57 -4.07 -16.32 -0.34
C ASP A 57 -3.01 -15.85 -1.33
N GLY A 58 -1.83 -15.51 -0.83
CA GLY A 58 -0.72 -15.07 -1.68
C GLY A 58 -0.74 -13.60 -2.02
N TRP A 59 -1.78 -12.87 -1.60
CA TRP A 59 -1.86 -11.43 -1.80
C TRP A 59 -1.41 -10.71 -0.54
N VAL A 60 -0.62 -9.67 -0.72
CA VAL A 60 -0.32 -8.74 0.36
C VAL A 60 -1.38 -7.66 0.31
N PHE A 61 -1.96 -7.33 1.46
CA PHE A 61 -2.98 -6.29 1.50
C PHE A 61 -2.64 -5.20 2.51
N ILE A 62 -3.11 -4.01 2.21
CA ILE A 62 -3.02 -2.87 3.12
C ILE A 62 -4.43 -2.29 3.18
N GLU A 63 -5.02 -2.37 4.37
CA GLU A 63 -6.38 -1.87 4.59
C GLU A 63 -6.31 -0.65 5.49
N ASN A 64 -7.03 0.40 5.15
CA ASN A 64 -7.08 1.55 6.04
C ASN A 64 -8.48 2.13 6.12
N SER A 65 -8.83 2.59 7.31
CA SER A 65 -10.08 3.33 7.52
C SER A 65 -10.00 4.64 6.74
N CYS A 66 -11.04 4.93 5.96
CA CYS A 66 -10.94 6.00 4.98
C CYS A 66 -12.33 6.42 4.53
N THR A 67 -12.61 7.71 4.51
CA THR A 67 -13.88 8.20 4.01
C THR A 67 -13.99 7.97 2.51
N LEU A 68 -15.21 7.97 1.99
CA LEU A 68 -15.40 7.82 0.55
C LEU A 68 -14.69 8.93 -0.21
N GLU A 69 -14.70 10.13 0.33
CA GLU A 69 -14.03 11.26 -0.30
C GLU A 69 -12.52 11.01 -0.42
N GLU A 70 -11.90 10.50 0.64
CA GLU A 70 -10.47 10.21 0.62
C GLU A 70 -10.17 9.00 -0.28
N GLN A 71 -11.09 8.04 -0.35
CA GLN A 71 -10.94 6.92 -1.27
C GLN A 71 -10.94 7.39 -2.72
N ASP A 72 -11.83 8.32 -3.05
CA ASP A 72 -11.86 8.92 -4.38
C ASP A 72 -10.54 9.61 -4.70
N LYS A 73 -10.00 10.34 -3.74
CA LYS A 73 -8.73 11.04 -3.93
C LYS A 73 -7.59 10.06 -4.17
N PHE A 74 -7.56 8.97 -3.41
CA PHE A 74 -6.52 7.96 -3.59
C PHE A 74 -6.61 7.34 -4.99
N GLU A 75 -7.81 6.91 -5.36
CA GLU A 75 -8.01 6.26 -6.65
C GLU A 75 -7.63 7.18 -7.80
N GLN A 76 -8.04 8.44 -7.73
CA GLN A 76 -7.70 9.42 -8.74
C GLN A 76 -6.18 9.66 -8.78
N SER A 77 -5.57 9.84 -7.62
CA SER A 77 -4.13 10.06 -7.54
C SER A 77 -3.34 8.87 -8.09
N PHE A 78 -3.77 7.66 -7.78
CA PHE A 78 -3.09 6.47 -8.25
C PHE A 78 -3.21 6.34 -9.77
N THR A 79 -4.42 6.56 -10.29
CA THR A 79 -4.68 6.42 -11.72
C THR A 79 -3.94 7.48 -12.54
N THR A 80 -3.84 8.71 -12.02
CA THR A 80 -3.24 9.82 -12.76
C THR A 80 -1.83 10.16 -12.32
N SER A 81 -1.24 9.36 -11.41
CA SER A 81 0.10 9.65 -10.90
C SER A 81 1.11 9.65 -12.03
N SER A 82 2.07 10.57 -11.97
CA SER A 82 3.09 10.71 -12.98
C SER A 82 4.33 11.31 -12.35
N ARG A 83 5.42 11.31 -13.12
CA ARG A 83 6.68 11.89 -12.67
C ARG A 83 6.54 13.37 -12.31
N GLN A 84 5.57 14.05 -12.89
CA GLN A 84 5.37 15.47 -12.65
C GLN A 84 4.39 15.76 -11.52
N SER A 85 3.83 14.72 -10.92
CA SER A 85 2.92 14.88 -9.80
C SER A 85 3.68 15.40 -8.58
N LYS A 86 2.97 16.10 -7.71
CA LYS A 86 3.53 16.67 -6.49
C LYS A 86 2.84 16.03 -5.29
N GLY A 87 3.54 16.03 -4.16
CA GLY A 87 2.99 15.50 -2.92
C GLY A 87 2.73 14.02 -2.99
N ALA A 88 1.53 13.62 -2.56
CA ALA A 88 1.16 12.20 -2.50
C ALA A 88 1.20 11.53 -3.86
N GLY A 89 0.97 12.28 -4.93
CA GLY A 89 1.01 11.73 -6.26
C GLY A 89 2.36 11.19 -6.67
N LEU A 90 3.44 11.82 -6.17
CA LEU A 90 4.79 11.35 -6.50
C LEU A 90 5.08 10.00 -5.86
N GLY A 91 4.69 9.82 -4.60
CA GLY A 91 4.87 8.53 -3.93
C GLY A 91 4.09 7.42 -4.61
N LEU A 92 2.87 7.71 -5.03
CA LEU A 92 2.06 6.73 -5.74
C LEU A 92 2.60 6.46 -7.14
N PHE A 93 3.23 7.46 -7.77
CA PHE A 93 3.90 7.24 -9.05
C PHE A 93 5.01 6.19 -8.90
N VAL A 94 5.80 6.29 -7.83
CA VAL A 94 6.86 5.32 -7.56
C VAL A 94 6.26 3.92 -7.39
N VAL A 95 5.21 3.81 -6.59
CA VAL A 95 4.55 2.52 -6.36
C VAL A 95 4.05 1.93 -7.69
N LYS A 96 3.30 2.72 -8.44
CA LYS A 96 2.72 2.26 -9.70
C LYS A 96 3.80 1.84 -10.67
N SER A 97 4.86 2.62 -10.77
CA SER A 97 5.97 2.30 -11.66
C SER A 97 6.66 0.99 -11.28
N LEU A 98 6.88 0.78 -9.99
CA LEU A 98 7.51 -0.45 -9.51
C LEU A 98 6.60 -1.66 -9.74
N LEU A 99 5.30 -1.52 -9.46
CA LEU A 99 4.37 -2.61 -9.68
C LEU A 99 4.33 -3.02 -11.16
N GLU A 100 4.31 -2.05 -12.05
CA GLU A 100 4.27 -2.33 -13.48
C GLU A 100 5.60 -2.89 -13.97
N ASN A 101 6.71 -2.33 -13.50
CA ASN A 101 8.04 -2.79 -13.91
C ASN A 101 8.32 -4.22 -13.45
N GLU A 102 7.85 -4.59 -12.26
CA GLU A 102 8.04 -5.92 -11.71
C GLU A 102 6.93 -6.88 -12.09
N GLU A 103 5.97 -6.42 -12.90
CA GLU A 103 4.84 -7.22 -13.36
C GLU A 103 4.03 -7.80 -12.20
N ILE A 104 3.80 -6.98 -11.19
CA ILE A 104 3.03 -7.37 -10.02
C ILE A 104 1.56 -7.03 -10.24
N ASP A 105 0.69 -8.02 -10.13
CA ASP A 105 -0.75 -7.80 -10.21
C ASP A 105 -1.20 -7.06 -8.96
N TYR A 106 -2.11 -6.10 -9.15
CA TYR A 106 -2.65 -5.33 -8.03
C TYR A 106 -4.08 -4.91 -8.33
N HIS A 107 -4.83 -4.66 -7.27
CA HIS A 107 -6.16 -4.06 -7.37
C HIS A 107 -6.51 -3.47 -6.01
N PHE A 108 -7.56 -2.70 -5.95
CA PHE A 108 -8.06 -2.21 -4.67
C PHE A 108 -9.57 -2.36 -4.61
N GLU A 109 -10.06 -2.55 -3.39
CA GLU A 109 -11.48 -2.72 -3.10
C GLU A 109 -11.92 -1.60 -2.16
N ARG A 110 -13.10 -1.09 -2.39
CA ARG A 110 -13.64 0.03 -1.63
C ARG A 110 -14.88 -0.40 -0.87
N ASP A 111 -15.04 0.16 0.31
CA ASP A 111 -16.26 0.00 1.09
C ASP A 111 -16.59 1.39 1.65
N ASP A 112 -17.71 1.48 2.40
CA ASP A 112 -18.18 2.77 2.89
C ASP A 112 -17.16 3.47 3.77
N ASP A 113 -16.39 2.71 4.55
CA ASP A 113 -15.51 3.29 5.56
C ASP A 113 -14.08 2.77 5.50
N HIS A 114 -13.71 2.01 4.48
CA HIS A 114 -12.34 1.56 4.37
C HIS A 114 -11.97 1.25 2.92
N LEU A 115 -10.65 1.24 2.67
CA LEU A 115 -10.06 0.96 1.37
C LEU A 115 -9.03 -0.14 1.58
N VAL A 116 -9.00 -1.13 0.70
CA VAL A 116 -8.00 -2.20 0.76
C VAL A 116 -7.24 -2.24 -0.56
N PHE A 117 -5.93 -2.17 -0.48
CA PHE A 117 -5.06 -2.31 -1.63
C PHE A 117 -4.41 -3.69 -1.59
N PHE A 118 -4.50 -4.41 -2.70
CA PHE A 118 -3.96 -5.76 -2.83
C PHE A 118 -2.86 -5.79 -3.87
N MET A 119 -1.79 -6.54 -3.58
CA MET A 119 -0.78 -6.82 -4.59
C MET A 119 -0.33 -8.27 -4.46
N LYS A 120 -0.11 -8.93 -5.60
CA LYS A 120 0.30 -10.32 -5.60
C LYS A 120 1.78 -10.41 -5.88
N LEU A 121 2.56 -10.78 -4.87
CA LEU A 121 4.01 -10.88 -5.02
C LEU A 121 4.37 -12.08 -5.89
N PRO A 122 5.42 -11.94 -6.71
CA PRO A 122 5.94 -13.09 -7.45
C PRO A 122 6.36 -14.18 -6.46
N GLN A 123 5.81 -15.36 -6.62
CA GLN A 123 6.04 -16.44 -5.67
C GLN A 123 7.24 -17.28 -6.07
N VAL A 124 8.03 -17.66 -5.06
CA VAL A 124 9.06 -18.66 -5.24
C VAL A 124 8.35 -20.02 -5.29
N ASN A 125 8.50 -20.71 -6.41
CA ASN A 125 7.89 -22.02 -6.55
C ASN A 125 8.90 -23.08 -6.12
N PRO A 126 8.70 -23.76 -5.00
CA PRO A 126 9.66 -24.74 -4.50
C PRO A 126 9.82 -25.95 -5.40
N GLU A 127 8.90 -26.18 -6.34
CA GLU A 127 8.99 -27.30 -7.28
C GLU A 127 9.69 -26.91 -8.57
N SER A 128 10.01 -25.65 -8.71
CA SER A 128 10.61 -25.10 -9.92
C SER A 128 12.10 -24.93 -9.67
N ASP A 129 12.89 -25.76 -10.19
CA ASP A 129 14.35 -25.68 -10.02
C ASP A 129 15.03 -25.20 -11.28
#